data_3dc08e64378faf46ce9bd1c64bf70989
#
_entry.id   3dc08e64378faf46ce9bd1c64bf70989
#
_cell.length_a   1.000
_cell.length_b   1.000
_cell.length_c   1.000
_cell.angle_alpha   90.00
_cell.angle_beta   90.00
_cell.angle_gamma   90.00
#
_symmetry.space_group_name_H-M   'P 1'
#
loop_
_entity.id
_entity.type
_entity.pdbx_description
1 polymer ?
#
loop_
_entity_poly.entity_id
_entity_poly.type
_entity_poly.pdbx_seq_one_letter_code
_entity_poly.pdbx_strand_id
1 'polypeptide(L)'
;MNILFISYDSYKYDGRLRELIKVAQELGEVTFITRDEGEEPISGQHILYKGSGYLKFISFCAKQAKKMQDVDTIFIDNRKGILPGYLAKRLTGATYVIQDCRELYDMKSAAGIPGRIGCLMEKIFTRHSDVIIAANAFRAKLMVKMFGLKKRPFNYENIRRLAYSSEER
;
A
#
# COMPACT_ATOMS: atom_id res chain seq x y z
N MET A 1 -17.97 2.01 -3.56
CA MET A 1 -17.01 1.66 -2.48
C MET A 1 -16.02 2.80 -2.34
N ASN A 2 -15.83 3.32 -1.13
CA ASN A 2 -14.91 4.44 -0.86
C ASN A 2 -13.61 3.90 -0.31
N ILE A 3 -12.52 4.14 -1.02
CA ILE A 3 -11.21 3.58 -0.73
C ILE A 3 -10.26 4.69 -0.28
N LEU A 4 -9.65 4.52 0.89
CA LEU A 4 -8.51 5.32 1.30
C LEU A 4 -7.22 4.54 0.99
N PHE A 5 -6.48 5.00 -0.01
CA PHE A 5 -5.22 4.42 -0.42
C PHE A 5 -4.04 5.15 0.25
N ILE A 6 -3.17 4.43 0.94
CA ILE A 6 -2.05 5.03 1.69
C ILE A 6 -0.72 4.44 1.23
N SER A 7 0.16 5.30 0.72
CA SER A 7 1.53 4.98 0.37
C SER A 7 2.52 6.02 0.91
N TYR A 8 3.68 5.57 1.38
CA TYR A 8 4.80 6.46 1.72
C TYR A 8 5.73 6.71 0.53
N ASP A 9 5.40 6.15 -0.63
CA ASP A 9 6.17 6.31 -1.86
C ASP A 9 5.58 7.46 -2.70
N SER A 10 6.38 8.00 -3.63
CA SER A 10 5.96 9.09 -4.50
C SER A 10 5.18 8.55 -5.69
N TYR A 11 4.02 9.13 -5.98
CA TYR A 11 3.23 8.79 -7.16
C TYR A 11 4.00 9.03 -8.47
N LYS A 12 4.81 10.09 -8.52
CA LYS A 12 5.57 10.48 -9.71
C LYS A 12 6.56 9.42 -10.16
N TYR A 13 7.27 8.81 -9.23
CA TYR A 13 8.39 7.93 -9.55
C TYR A 13 8.06 6.44 -9.45
N ASP A 14 6.90 6.08 -8.90
CA ASP A 14 6.52 4.70 -8.69
C ASP A 14 5.44 4.23 -9.68
N GLY A 15 5.88 3.52 -10.73
CA GLY A 15 4.97 2.99 -11.75
C GLY A 15 3.99 1.95 -11.20
N ARG A 16 4.40 1.10 -10.22
CA ARG A 16 3.51 0.13 -9.60
C ARG A 16 2.42 0.81 -8.77
N LEU A 17 2.79 1.84 -8.02
CA LEU A 17 1.84 2.63 -7.25
C LEU A 17 0.76 3.23 -8.15
N ARG A 18 1.15 3.80 -9.30
CA ARG A 18 0.20 4.34 -10.28
C ARG A 18 -0.76 3.30 -10.81
N GLU A 19 -0.27 2.12 -11.15
CA GLU A 19 -1.13 1.03 -11.64
C GLU A 19 -2.08 0.51 -10.56
N LEU A 20 -1.62 0.37 -9.32
CA LEU A 20 -2.47 -0.05 -8.21
C LEU A 20 -3.56 0.97 -7.88
N ILE A 21 -3.26 2.27 -7.99
CA ILE A 21 -4.28 3.33 -7.81
C ILE A 21 -5.32 3.24 -8.92
N LYS A 22 -4.92 3.02 -10.19
CA LYS A 22 -5.88 2.81 -11.29
C LYS A 22 -6.79 1.60 -11.04
N VAL A 23 -6.20 0.46 -10.63
CA VAL A 23 -6.98 -0.73 -10.27
C VAL A 23 -7.95 -0.43 -9.12
N ALA A 24 -7.51 0.32 -8.11
CA ALA A 24 -8.40 0.71 -7.03
C ALA A 24 -9.55 1.63 -7.50
N GLN A 25 -9.28 2.51 -8.46
CA GLN A 25 -10.30 3.38 -9.07
C GLN A 25 -11.35 2.62 -9.89
N GLU A 26 -11.02 1.45 -10.42
CA GLU A 26 -12.00 0.55 -11.06
C GLU A 26 -12.95 -0.09 -10.03
N LEU A 27 -12.53 -0.19 -8.76
CA LEU A 27 -13.32 -0.76 -7.67
C LEU A 27 -14.21 0.26 -6.96
N GLY A 28 -13.90 1.55 -7.07
CA GLY A 28 -14.67 2.61 -6.42
C GLY A 28 -13.99 3.97 -6.40
N GLU A 29 -14.52 4.88 -5.60
CA GLU A 29 -13.92 6.19 -5.38
C GLU A 29 -12.68 6.09 -4.50
N VAL A 30 -11.56 6.63 -4.98
CA VAL A 30 -10.28 6.54 -4.29
C VAL A 30 -9.79 7.92 -3.86
N THR A 31 -9.63 8.08 -2.55
CA THR A 31 -8.77 9.13 -2.00
C THR A 31 -7.41 8.54 -1.71
N PHE A 32 -6.33 9.09 -2.26
CA PHE A 32 -5.01 8.53 -2.05
C PHE A 32 -4.02 9.52 -1.45
N ILE A 33 -3.28 9.04 -0.46
CA ILE A 33 -2.26 9.80 0.26
C ILE A 33 -0.90 9.26 -0.15
N THR A 34 -0.06 10.12 -0.72
CA THR A 34 1.32 9.79 -1.10
C THR A 34 2.30 10.83 -0.56
N ARG A 35 3.59 10.52 -0.66
CA ARG A 35 4.63 11.48 -0.33
C ARG A 35 4.87 12.42 -1.52
N ASP A 36 4.99 13.70 -1.21
CA ASP A 36 5.40 14.72 -2.18
C ASP A 36 6.94 14.63 -2.42
N GLU A 37 7.32 14.55 -3.69
CA GLU A 37 8.72 14.66 -4.15
C GLU A 37 8.80 15.66 -5.31
N GLY A 38 8.18 16.83 -5.16
CA GLY A 38 8.12 17.87 -6.18
C GLY A 38 7.05 17.59 -7.23
N GLU A 39 5.96 16.98 -6.81
CA GLU A 39 4.78 16.70 -7.66
C GLU A 39 3.61 17.59 -7.26
N GLU A 40 2.70 17.81 -8.21
CA GLU A 40 1.43 18.46 -7.95
C GLU A 40 0.31 17.43 -7.81
N PRO A 41 -0.76 17.73 -7.03
CA PRO A 41 -1.92 16.86 -6.96
C PRO A 41 -2.55 16.65 -8.32
N ILE A 42 -2.80 15.40 -8.71
CA ILE A 42 -3.35 15.04 -10.02
C ILE A 42 -4.87 15.22 -10.07
N SER A 43 -5.49 15.10 -8.89
CA SER A 43 -6.93 15.27 -8.73
C SER A 43 -7.25 15.77 -7.33
N GLY A 44 -8.48 16.22 -7.08
CA GLY A 44 -8.95 16.63 -5.75
C GLY A 44 -8.94 15.50 -4.71
N GLN A 45 -8.77 14.27 -5.13
CA GLN A 45 -8.67 13.07 -4.28
C GLN A 45 -7.21 12.69 -3.96
N HIS A 46 -6.23 13.37 -4.53
CA HIS A 46 -4.81 13.16 -4.25
C HIS A 46 -4.32 14.11 -3.15
N ILE A 47 -3.92 13.56 -2.03
CA ILE A 47 -3.43 14.29 -0.86
C ILE A 47 -1.93 14.06 -0.72
N LEU A 48 -1.14 15.11 -0.89
CA LEU A 48 0.31 15.05 -0.82
C LEU A 48 0.84 15.37 0.58
N TYR A 49 1.67 14.45 1.12
CA TYR A 49 2.41 14.69 2.34
C TYR A 49 3.72 15.43 2.01
N LYS A 50 3.76 16.73 2.30
CA LYS A 50 4.90 17.62 2.04
C LYS A 50 5.97 17.64 3.14
N GLY A 51 5.81 16.81 4.16
CA GLY A 51 6.72 16.78 5.30
C GLY A 51 7.85 15.75 5.12
N SER A 52 8.76 15.75 6.11
CA SER A 52 9.82 14.75 6.23
C SER A 52 9.60 13.86 7.45
N GLY A 53 10.01 12.61 7.36
CA GLY A 53 10.01 11.65 8.45
C GLY A 53 8.75 10.82 8.59
N TYR A 54 8.97 9.54 8.88
CA TYR A 54 7.92 8.53 8.88
C TYR A 54 6.87 8.71 9.98
N LEU A 55 7.27 9.10 11.20
CA LEU A 55 6.32 9.34 12.29
C LEU A 55 5.39 10.52 12.01
N LYS A 56 5.91 11.57 11.37
CA LYS A 56 5.10 12.70 10.93
C LYS A 56 4.11 12.30 9.83
N PHE A 57 4.51 11.40 8.94
CA PHE A 57 3.60 10.82 7.93
C PHE A 57 2.46 10.05 8.57
N ILE A 58 2.74 9.19 9.57
CA ILE A 58 1.69 8.46 10.31
C ILE A 58 0.69 9.45 10.92
N SER A 59 1.20 10.49 11.61
CA SER A 59 0.33 11.53 12.20
C SER A 59 -0.48 12.29 11.15
N PHE A 60 0.11 12.57 9.99
CA PHE A 60 -0.58 13.22 8.87
C PHE A 60 -1.71 12.35 8.35
N CYS A 61 -1.45 11.06 8.04
CA CYS A 61 -2.49 10.13 7.60
C CYS A 61 -3.64 10.01 8.61
N ALA A 62 -3.31 9.95 9.91
CA ALA A 62 -4.32 9.92 10.96
C ALA A 62 -5.20 11.18 10.99
N LYS A 63 -4.59 12.36 10.80
CA LYS A 63 -5.34 13.63 10.71
C LYS A 63 -6.25 13.69 9.49
N GLN A 64 -5.80 13.16 8.34
CA GLN A 64 -6.63 13.09 7.15
C GLN A 64 -7.78 12.08 7.32
N ALA A 65 -7.48 10.88 7.83
CA ALA A 65 -8.48 9.84 8.08
C ALA A 65 -9.62 10.34 8.99
N LYS A 66 -9.32 11.11 10.04
CA LYS A 66 -10.34 11.70 10.94
C LYS A 66 -11.30 12.67 10.26
N LYS A 67 -10.93 13.23 9.10
CA LYS A 67 -11.79 14.14 8.34
C LYS A 67 -12.66 13.42 7.31
N MET A 68 -12.38 12.13 7.07
CA MET A 68 -13.09 11.33 6.09
C MET A 68 -14.28 10.63 6.74
N GLN A 69 -15.37 10.59 6.02
CA GLN A 69 -16.58 9.86 6.36
C GLN A 69 -16.76 8.75 5.32
N ASP A 70 -17.44 7.68 5.71
CA ASP A 70 -17.85 6.60 4.80
C ASP A 70 -16.71 5.90 4.04
N VAL A 71 -15.57 5.70 4.69
CA VAL A 71 -14.47 4.89 4.15
C VAL A 71 -14.77 3.42 4.37
N ASP A 72 -14.95 2.68 3.27
CA ASP A 72 -15.23 1.24 3.31
C ASP A 72 -13.95 0.40 3.41
N THR A 73 -12.92 0.81 2.68
CA THR A 73 -11.70 0.03 2.47
C THR A 73 -10.45 0.88 2.66
N ILE A 74 -9.48 0.33 3.39
CA ILE A 74 -8.12 0.87 3.44
C ILE A 74 -7.25 0.06 2.49
N PHE A 75 -6.65 0.72 1.51
CA PHE A 75 -5.62 0.11 0.67
C PHE A 75 -4.23 0.53 1.16
N ILE A 76 -3.45 -0.44 1.59
CA ILE A 76 -2.12 -0.24 2.17
C ILE A 76 -1.07 -0.62 1.14
N ASP A 77 -0.27 0.33 0.74
CA ASP A 77 0.84 0.09 -0.15
C ASP A 77 2.14 -0.06 0.63
N ASN A 78 2.79 -1.20 0.41
CA ASN A 78 4.10 -1.52 0.96
C ASN A 78 4.17 -1.49 2.51
N ARG A 79 5.33 -1.90 3.07
CA ARG A 79 5.56 -1.99 4.52
C ARG A 79 5.36 -0.67 5.27
N LYS A 80 5.78 0.45 4.67
CA LYS A 80 5.63 1.78 5.30
C LYS A 80 4.19 2.28 5.34
N GLY A 81 3.29 1.71 4.54
CA GLY A 81 1.86 1.98 4.60
C GLY A 81 1.12 1.28 5.75
N ILE A 82 1.72 0.25 6.38
CA ILE A 82 1.04 -0.61 7.35
C ILE A 82 0.54 0.17 8.57
N LEU A 83 1.43 0.81 9.30
CA LEU A 83 1.05 1.55 10.52
C LEU A 83 0.03 2.66 10.25
N PRO A 84 0.26 3.58 9.28
CA PRO A 84 -0.73 4.61 8.99
C PRO A 84 -2.04 4.02 8.46
N GLY A 85 -1.99 2.93 7.70
CA GLY A 85 -3.18 2.26 7.18
C GLY A 85 -4.05 1.63 8.26
N TYR A 86 -3.46 0.88 9.18
CA TYR A 86 -4.22 0.28 10.29
C TYR A 86 -4.72 1.33 11.29
N LEU A 87 -3.97 2.42 11.49
CA LEU A 87 -4.45 3.55 12.27
C LEU A 87 -5.64 4.24 11.58
N ALA A 88 -5.56 4.43 10.27
CA ALA A 88 -6.66 4.96 9.47
C ALA A 88 -7.90 4.05 9.54
N LYS A 89 -7.74 2.73 9.39
CA LYS A 89 -8.83 1.76 9.59
C LYS A 89 -9.58 1.99 10.90
N ARG A 90 -8.82 2.12 11.98
CA ARG A 90 -9.42 2.33 13.31
C ARG A 90 -10.16 3.66 13.43
N LEU A 91 -9.65 4.70 12.78
CA LEU A 91 -10.22 6.06 12.85
C LEU A 91 -11.44 6.25 11.97
N THR A 92 -11.49 5.59 10.82
CA THR A 92 -12.61 5.67 9.87
C THR A 92 -13.68 4.61 10.10
N GLY A 93 -13.35 3.53 10.82
CA GLY A 93 -14.26 2.38 10.95
C GLY A 93 -14.32 1.48 9.71
N ALA A 94 -13.39 1.64 8.76
CA ALA A 94 -13.34 0.85 7.53
C ALA A 94 -13.35 -0.65 7.83
N THR A 95 -14.16 -1.39 7.06
CA THR A 95 -14.36 -2.83 7.27
C THR A 95 -13.27 -3.67 6.63
N TYR A 96 -12.77 -3.26 5.45
CA TYR A 96 -11.82 -4.03 4.67
C TYR A 96 -10.42 -3.42 4.65
N VAL A 97 -9.42 -4.31 4.57
CA VAL A 97 -8.02 -3.95 4.35
C VAL A 97 -7.46 -4.75 3.18
N ILE A 98 -6.97 -4.03 2.17
CA ILE A 98 -6.18 -4.57 1.08
C ILE A 98 -4.73 -4.16 1.32
N GLN A 99 -3.80 -5.10 1.27
CA GLN A 99 -2.39 -4.82 1.49
C GLN A 99 -1.54 -5.31 0.32
N ASP A 100 -0.80 -4.41 -0.34
CA ASP A 100 0.23 -4.77 -1.31
C ASP A 100 1.58 -4.98 -0.61
N CYS A 101 2.12 -6.18 -0.74
CA CYS A 101 3.41 -6.57 -0.21
C CYS A 101 4.41 -6.72 -1.37
N ARG A 102 5.06 -5.61 -1.73
CA ARG A 102 6.01 -5.58 -2.85
C ARG A 102 7.26 -6.35 -2.59
N GLU A 103 7.79 -6.23 -1.40
CA GLU A 103 9.07 -6.80 -0.99
C GLU A 103 8.87 -7.68 0.24
N LEU A 104 9.64 -8.73 0.31
CA LEU A 104 9.66 -9.64 1.44
C LEU A 104 10.95 -9.43 2.22
N TYR A 105 10.84 -8.96 3.44
CA TYR A 105 11.99 -8.76 4.30
C TYR A 105 12.10 -9.89 5.31
N ASP A 106 13.30 -10.46 5.41
CA ASP A 106 13.61 -11.39 6.48
C ASP A 106 14.13 -10.62 7.71
N MET A 107 13.71 -11.05 8.89
CA MET A 107 14.20 -10.48 10.16
C MET A 107 15.72 -10.62 10.32
N LYS A 108 16.34 -11.64 9.69
CA LYS A 108 17.78 -11.86 9.76
C LYS A 108 18.58 -10.87 8.92
N SER A 109 18.02 -10.44 7.79
CA SER A 109 18.62 -9.46 6.87
C SER A 109 18.22 -8.02 7.18
N ALA A 110 17.31 -7.80 8.13
CA ALA A 110 16.83 -6.47 8.49
C ALA A 110 17.91 -5.66 9.18
N ALA A 111 18.17 -4.45 8.65
CA ALA A 111 19.15 -3.53 9.21
C ALA A 111 18.69 -2.97 10.56
N GLY A 112 19.39 -3.32 11.63
CA GLY A 112 19.18 -2.78 12.96
C GLY A 112 17.83 -3.09 13.61
N ILE A 113 17.62 -2.51 14.78
CA ILE A 113 16.37 -2.68 15.56
C ILE A 113 15.13 -2.16 14.81
N PRO A 114 15.15 -0.96 14.17
CA PRO A 114 13.97 -0.47 13.46
C PRO A 114 13.55 -1.37 12.30
N GLY A 115 14.53 -1.97 11.58
CA GLY A 115 14.24 -2.89 10.50
C GLY A 115 13.56 -4.17 11.00
N ARG A 116 14.02 -4.74 12.12
CA ARG A 116 13.41 -5.93 12.75
C ARG A 116 12.01 -5.67 13.26
N ILE A 117 11.79 -4.51 13.89
CA ILE A 117 10.44 -4.07 14.32
C ILE A 117 9.53 -3.97 13.09
N GLY A 118 10.00 -3.37 11.99
CA GLY A 118 9.24 -3.28 10.75
C GLY A 118 8.83 -4.65 10.19
N CYS A 119 9.73 -5.63 10.18
CA CYS A 119 9.43 -7.00 9.77
C CYS A 119 8.41 -7.69 10.68
N LEU A 120 8.53 -7.49 12.00
CA LEU A 120 7.57 -8.04 12.96
C LEU A 120 6.17 -7.43 12.79
N MET A 121 6.11 -6.11 12.63
CA MET A 121 4.86 -5.40 12.37
C MET A 121 4.22 -5.88 11.06
N GLU A 122 5.00 -6.01 9.99
CA GLU A 122 4.51 -6.56 8.72
C GLU A 122 3.91 -7.96 8.91
N LYS A 123 4.63 -8.86 9.57
CA LYS A 123 4.15 -10.21 9.85
C LYS A 123 2.83 -10.22 10.64
N ILE A 124 2.70 -9.38 11.66
CA ILE A 124 1.50 -9.31 12.51
C ILE A 124 0.33 -8.73 11.72
N PHE A 125 0.52 -7.56 11.13
CA PHE A 125 -0.59 -6.84 10.49
C PHE A 125 -1.05 -7.49 9.19
N THR A 126 -0.15 -8.05 8.38
CA THR A 126 -0.52 -8.75 7.16
C THR A 126 -1.48 -9.92 7.40
N ARG A 127 -1.38 -10.58 8.56
CA ARG A 127 -2.33 -11.65 8.95
C ARG A 127 -3.77 -11.16 9.14
N HIS A 128 -3.94 -9.88 9.41
CA HIS A 128 -5.23 -9.23 9.64
C HIS A 128 -5.76 -8.48 8.41
N SER A 129 -5.04 -8.55 7.28
CA SER A 129 -5.52 -8.01 6.01
C SER A 129 -6.50 -8.98 5.36
N ASP A 130 -7.59 -8.45 4.80
CA ASP A 130 -8.63 -9.24 4.16
C ASP A 130 -8.16 -9.74 2.79
N VAL A 131 -7.44 -8.89 2.06
CA VAL A 131 -6.80 -9.19 0.78
C VAL A 131 -5.32 -8.84 0.86
N ILE A 132 -4.47 -9.77 0.42
CA ILE A 132 -3.03 -9.59 0.35
C ILE A 132 -2.59 -9.75 -1.10
N ILE A 133 -1.84 -8.79 -1.60
CA ILE A 133 -1.26 -8.81 -2.94
C ILE A 133 0.24 -9.02 -2.80
N ALA A 134 0.79 -9.97 -3.55
CA ALA A 134 2.22 -10.25 -3.62
C ALA A 134 2.76 -9.97 -5.03
N ALA A 135 4.02 -9.57 -5.13
CA ALA A 135 4.63 -9.20 -6.40
C ALA A 135 4.75 -10.38 -7.41
N ASN A 136 4.77 -11.63 -6.93
CA ASN A 136 4.79 -12.82 -7.77
C ASN A 136 4.38 -14.09 -7.01
N ALA A 137 4.19 -15.18 -7.74
CA ALA A 137 3.77 -16.47 -7.18
C ALA A 137 4.75 -17.06 -6.17
N PHE A 138 6.05 -16.87 -6.37
CA PHE A 138 7.08 -17.36 -5.44
C PHE A 138 7.01 -16.62 -4.10
N ARG A 139 6.92 -15.28 -4.12
CA ARG A 139 6.76 -14.46 -2.91
C ARG A 139 5.45 -14.80 -2.19
N ALA A 140 4.36 -14.99 -2.90
CA ALA A 140 3.09 -15.41 -2.31
C ALA A 140 3.22 -16.73 -1.52
N LYS A 141 3.89 -17.75 -2.09
CA LYS A 141 4.16 -19.02 -1.38
C LYS A 141 5.04 -18.81 -0.14
N LEU A 142 6.07 -17.98 -0.28
CA LEU A 142 7.01 -17.71 0.82
C LEU A 142 6.33 -16.96 1.97
N MET A 143 5.45 -15.99 1.66
CA MET A 143 4.66 -15.26 2.65
C MET A 143 3.73 -16.17 3.46
N VAL A 144 3.08 -17.14 2.82
CA VAL A 144 2.24 -18.13 3.53
C VAL A 144 3.08 -18.82 4.60
N LYS A 145 4.30 -19.26 4.26
CA LYS A 145 5.19 -19.96 5.19
C LYS A 145 5.75 -19.03 6.28
N MET A 146 6.26 -17.86 5.89
CA MET A 146 6.95 -16.94 6.82
C MET A 146 5.99 -16.23 7.76
N PHE A 147 4.84 -15.81 7.25
CA PHE A 147 3.84 -15.08 8.02
C PHE A 147 2.78 -15.99 8.63
N GLY A 148 2.71 -17.26 8.23
CA GLY A 148 1.69 -18.19 8.70
C GLY A 148 0.28 -17.77 8.24
N LEU A 149 0.16 -17.38 6.97
CA LEU A 149 -1.12 -16.91 6.42
C LEU A 149 -2.07 -18.08 6.20
N LYS A 150 -3.35 -17.89 6.52
CA LYS A 150 -4.41 -18.87 6.26
C LYS A 150 -4.83 -18.94 4.79
N LYS A 151 -4.67 -17.84 4.06
CA LYS A 151 -5.00 -17.72 2.64
C LYS A 151 -3.74 -17.34 1.84
N ARG A 152 -3.64 -17.83 0.62
CA ARG A 152 -2.55 -17.47 -0.28
C ARG A 152 -2.79 -16.06 -0.82
N PRO A 153 -1.76 -15.17 -0.81
CA PRO A 153 -1.84 -13.86 -1.44
C PRO A 153 -2.13 -13.96 -2.94
N PHE A 154 -2.83 -12.97 -3.48
CA PHE A 154 -2.98 -12.78 -4.91
C PHE A 154 -1.66 -12.35 -5.53
N ASN A 155 -1.38 -12.83 -6.74
CA ASN A 155 -0.20 -12.41 -7.47
C ASN A 155 -0.55 -11.21 -8.36
N TYR A 156 0.21 -10.13 -8.23
CA TYR A 156 0.16 -9.02 -9.16
C TYR A 156 1.58 -8.73 -9.65
N GLU A 157 1.90 -9.30 -10.80
CA GLU A 157 3.21 -9.12 -11.41
C GLU A 157 3.24 -7.78 -12.16
N ASN A 158 4.29 -7.00 -11.90
CA ASN A 158 4.49 -5.73 -12.60
C ASN A 158 5.09 -5.98 -13.99
N ILE A 159 4.38 -6.75 -14.82
CA ILE A 159 4.75 -6.97 -16.20
C ILE A 159 4.23 -5.76 -16.97
N ARG A 160 5.15 -4.86 -17.37
CA ARG A 160 4.80 -3.85 -18.36
C ARG A 160 4.33 -4.59 -19.61
N ARG A 161 3.08 -4.44 -19.96
CA ARG A 161 2.62 -4.80 -21.31
C ARG A 161 3.36 -3.85 -22.25
N LEU A 162 4.38 -4.35 -22.91
CA LEU A 162 4.94 -3.70 -24.07
C LEU A 162 3.79 -3.69 -25.09
N ALA A 163 3.22 -2.52 -25.33
CA ALA A 163 2.37 -2.32 -26.48
C ALA A 163 3.30 -2.50 -27.68
N TYR A 164 3.30 -3.68 -28.25
CA TYR A 164 3.82 -3.87 -29.59
C TYR A 164 2.92 -3.04 -30.49
N SER A 165 3.43 -1.88 -30.93
CA SER A 165 2.83 -1.21 -32.07
C SER A 165 3.00 -2.13 -33.27
N SER A 166 1.89 -2.64 -33.76
CA SER A 166 1.83 -3.45 -34.99
C SER A 166 1.97 -2.59 -36.24
N GLU A 167 2.70 -1.50 -36.15
CA GLU A 167 3.02 -0.62 -37.28
C GLU A 167 4.51 -0.73 -37.58
N GLU A 168 4.89 -1.85 -38.17
CA GLU A 168 6.06 -1.97 -39.11
C GLU A 168 5.97 -3.33 -39.79
N ARG A 169 5.17 -3.35 -40.88
CA ARG A 169 5.35 -4.29 -42.01
C ARG A 169 5.11 -3.56 -43.31
#